data_4055afb3ce1f22bc9b2526024a944089
#
_entry.id   4055afb3ce1f22bc9b2526024a944089
#
_cell.length_a   1.000
_cell.length_b   1.000
_cell.length_c   1.000
_cell.angle_alpha   90.00
_cell.angle_beta   90.00
_cell.angle_gamma   90.00
#
_symmetry.space_group_name_H-M   'P 1'
#
loop_
_entity.id
_entity.type
_entity.pdbx_description
1 polymer ?
#
loop_
_entity_poly.entity_id
_entity_poly.type
_entity_poly.pdbx_seq_one_letter_code
_entity_poly.pdbx_strand_id
1 'polypeptide(L)'
;MIYPSLTDFLDGLQQNCLLLARHGETDWNALRLIQGQQDRPLSPKGFHQRKNLFFHLTTVPLAKIYCSSLQRTIQTALPLSEEKDIPIITVPELNEAKLGVFEGEHNVNFSDEHSRNMYETFLKDEINVILPGGGENLKAVHARIQKPFREISHSVAQDGHVLVVAHRNVNKMLVQSLLGLDFEAGYRVEHLHHWLYIFALQSNEIYLMEINSPIGKVEIISGYGEID
;
A
#
# COMPACT_ATOMS: atom_id res chain seq x y z
N MET A 1 4.52 5.30 20.81
CA MET A 1 5.79 4.80 21.37
C MET A 1 6.93 5.33 20.50
N ILE A 2 8.09 5.67 21.08
CA ILE A 2 9.25 6.22 20.35
C ILE A 2 10.40 5.22 20.47
N TYR A 3 11.02 4.87 19.33
CA TYR A 3 12.15 3.95 19.23
C TYR A 3 13.34 4.64 18.54
N PRO A 4 14.59 4.20 18.81
CA PRO A 4 15.78 4.73 18.12
C PRO A 4 15.78 4.42 16.62
N SER A 5 15.27 3.25 16.24
CA SER A 5 15.10 2.83 14.84
C SER A 5 13.91 1.89 14.67
N LEU A 6 13.49 1.66 13.43
CA LEU A 6 12.49 0.65 13.11
C LEU A 6 13.00 -0.76 13.45
N THR A 7 14.29 -1.03 13.26
CA THR A 7 14.90 -2.32 13.60
C THR A 7 14.76 -2.60 15.10
N ASP A 8 15.07 -1.64 15.97
CA ASP A 8 14.91 -1.82 17.42
C ASP A 8 13.46 -2.13 17.82
N PHE A 9 12.49 -1.51 17.13
CA PHE A 9 11.07 -1.84 17.34
C PHE A 9 10.74 -3.27 16.93
N LEU A 10 11.16 -3.68 15.72
CA LEU A 10 10.89 -5.01 15.18
C LEU A 10 11.57 -6.12 16.01
N ASP A 11 12.80 -5.90 16.45
CA ASP A 11 13.52 -6.82 17.33
C ASP A 11 12.78 -7.02 18.66
N GLY A 12 12.17 -5.95 19.19
CA GLY A 12 11.35 -6.00 20.39
C GLY A 12 10.08 -6.85 20.27
N LEU A 13 9.56 -7.01 19.04
CA LEU A 13 8.38 -7.87 18.79
C LEU A 13 8.73 -9.37 18.79
N GLN A 14 10.00 -9.73 18.61
CA GLN A 14 10.50 -11.12 18.58
C GLN A 14 9.75 -12.05 17.63
N GLN A 15 9.28 -11.51 16.51
CA GLN A 15 8.59 -12.24 15.46
C GLN A 15 8.80 -11.59 14.10
N ASN A 16 8.60 -12.35 13.03
CA ASN A 16 8.62 -11.81 11.68
C ASN A 16 7.38 -10.94 11.43
N CYS A 17 7.56 -9.87 10.69
CA CYS A 17 6.51 -8.91 10.39
C CYS A 17 6.32 -8.72 8.88
N LEU A 18 5.06 -8.47 8.49
CA LEU A 18 4.75 -7.91 7.19
C LEU A 18 4.81 -6.38 7.29
N LEU A 19 5.60 -5.77 6.42
CA LEU A 19 5.72 -4.33 6.25
C LEU A 19 4.96 -3.94 4.98
N LEU A 20 3.92 -3.12 5.11
CA LEU A 20 3.04 -2.76 4.01
C LEU A 20 3.12 -1.26 3.74
N ALA A 21 3.61 -0.89 2.56
CA ALA A 21 3.71 0.49 2.10
C ALA A 21 2.82 0.73 0.87
N ARG A 22 2.36 1.95 0.69
CA ARG A 22 1.84 2.45 -0.57
C ARG A 22 3.01 2.99 -1.39
N HIS A 23 2.94 2.86 -2.73
CA HIS A 23 3.91 3.49 -3.63
C HIS A 23 4.04 5.00 -3.36
N GLY A 24 5.19 5.60 -3.65
CA GLY A 24 5.38 7.05 -3.59
C GLY A 24 4.45 7.79 -4.55
N GLU A 25 4.21 9.08 -4.28
CA GLU A 25 3.36 9.94 -5.11
C GLU A 25 3.81 9.90 -6.59
N THR A 26 2.85 9.86 -7.52
CA THR A 26 3.09 9.96 -8.96
C THR A 26 2.74 11.37 -9.46
N ASP A 27 3.11 11.69 -10.70
CA ASP A 27 2.69 12.92 -11.38
C ASP A 27 1.15 13.04 -11.43
N TRP A 28 0.45 11.95 -11.69
CA TRP A 28 -1.01 11.92 -11.71
C TRP A 28 -1.64 12.13 -10.33
N ASN A 29 -1.02 11.61 -9.28
CA ASN A 29 -1.48 11.93 -7.91
C ASN A 29 -1.34 13.43 -7.61
N ALA A 30 -0.22 14.04 -7.99
CA ALA A 30 0.02 15.48 -7.82
C ALA A 30 -0.99 16.33 -8.61
N LEU A 31 -1.37 15.90 -9.80
CA LEU A 31 -2.36 16.55 -10.67
C LEU A 31 -3.82 16.18 -10.32
N ARG A 32 -4.05 15.33 -9.32
CA ARG A 32 -5.38 14.82 -8.95
C ARG A 32 -6.09 14.08 -10.08
N LEU A 33 -5.35 13.36 -10.93
CA LEU A 33 -5.90 12.50 -11.94
C LEU A 33 -6.17 11.10 -11.36
N ILE A 34 -7.29 10.52 -11.77
CA ILE A 34 -7.70 9.16 -11.43
C ILE A 34 -6.75 8.20 -12.14
N GLN A 35 -6.02 7.39 -11.37
CA GLN A 35 -4.91 6.64 -11.95
C GLN A 35 -5.27 5.20 -12.30
N GLY A 36 -5.93 4.47 -11.39
CA GLY A 36 -6.21 3.05 -11.59
C GLY A 36 -4.96 2.26 -11.96
N GLN A 37 -5.00 1.53 -13.08
CA GLN A 37 -3.89 0.74 -13.60
C GLN A 37 -3.03 1.46 -14.66
N GLN A 38 -3.26 2.74 -14.93
CA GLN A 38 -2.34 3.51 -15.78
C GLN A 38 -0.95 3.54 -15.15
N ASP A 39 0.05 3.19 -15.95
CA ASP A 39 1.42 3.00 -15.46
C ASP A 39 2.20 4.32 -15.49
N ARG A 40 2.15 5.06 -14.39
CA ARG A 40 2.79 6.37 -14.23
C ARG A 40 4.00 6.29 -13.30
N PRO A 41 5.08 7.05 -13.58
CA PRO A 41 6.27 7.10 -12.74
C PRO A 41 6.04 7.91 -11.47
N LEU A 42 6.97 7.80 -10.52
CA LEU A 42 7.00 8.64 -9.34
C LEU A 42 7.21 10.12 -9.71
N SER A 43 6.55 11.02 -8.97
CA SER A 43 6.82 12.46 -8.98
C SER A 43 8.12 12.77 -8.20
N PRO A 44 8.67 14.00 -8.29
CA PRO A 44 9.79 14.41 -7.44
C PRO A 44 9.53 14.19 -5.94
N LYS A 45 8.29 14.43 -5.49
CA LYS A 45 7.88 14.15 -4.10
C LYS A 45 7.83 12.65 -3.82
N GLY A 46 7.37 11.83 -4.79
CA GLY A 46 7.40 10.37 -4.67
C GLY A 46 8.82 9.82 -4.55
N PHE A 47 9.79 10.38 -5.28
CA PHE A 47 11.21 10.04 -5.11
C PHE A 47 11.75 10.41 -3.72
N HIS A 48 11.27 11.51 -3.12
CA HIS A 48 11.63 11.85 -1.75
C HIS A 48 11.02 10.88 -0.73
N GLN A 49 9.74 10.52 -0.90
CA GLN A 49 9.06 9.51 -0.06
C GLN A 49 9.76 8.15 -0.14
N ARG A 50 10.17 7.71 -1.35
CA ARG A 50 10.99 6.52 -1.56
C ARG A 50 12.29 6.57 -0.76
N LYS A 51 12.98 7.71 -0.76
CA LYS A 51 14.22 7.91 -0.01
C LYS A 51 13.99 7.77 1.50
N ASN A 52 12.89 8.32 2.01
CA ASN A 52 12.53 8.18 3.42
C ASN A 52 12.25 6.71 3.78
N LEU A 53 11.46 6.01 2.96
CA LEU A 53 11.21 4.57 3.16
C LEU A 53 12.51 3.77 3.17
N PHE A 54 13.43 4.06 2.24
CA PHE A 54 14.75 3.45 2.19
C PHE A 54 15.51 3.64 3.50
N PHE A 55 15.60 4.86 4.03
CA PHE A 55 16.32 5.15 5.26
C PHE A 55 15.80 4.36 6.45
N HIS A 56 14.49 4.25 6.59
CA HIS A 56 13.90 3.50 7.71
C HIS A 56 14.07 1.99 7.58
N LEU A 57 14.13 1.47 6.35
CA LEU A 57 14.22 0.03 6.09
C LEU A 57 15.63 -0.47 5.78
N THR A 58 16.62 0.41 5.63
CA THR A 58 17.97 -0.01 5.23
C THR A 58 18.64 -0.95 6.24
N THR A 59 18.33 -0.81 7.54
CA THR A 59 18.86 -1.67 8.60
C THR A 59 17.96 -2.88 8.93
N VAL A 60 16.71 -2.89 8.45
CA VAL A 60 15.77 -3.99 8.70
C VAL A 60 16.18 -5.22 7.89
N PRO A 61 16.31 -6.42 8.50
CA PRO A 61 16.67 -7.66 7.77
C PRO A 61 15.47 -8.19 6.98
N LEU A 62 15.22 -7.60 5.80
CA LEU A 62 14.18 -8.06 4.90
C LEU A 62 14.57 -9.38 4.24
N ALA A 63 13.65 -10.34 4.21
CA ALA A 63 13.81 -11.59 3.50
C ALA A 63 13.30 -11.51 2.05
N LYS A 64 12.20 -10.78 1.81
CA LYS A 64 11.59 -10.64 0.49
C LYS A 64 10.97 -9.26 0.29
N ILE A 65 10.88 -8.85 -0.98
CA ILE A 65 10.21 -7.62 -1.41
C ILE A 65 9.19 -8.00 -2.50
N TYR A 66 7.91 -7.75 -2.24
CA TYR A 66 6.82 -7.92 -3.20
C TYR A 66 6.33 -6.57 -3.69
N CYS A 67 6.12 -6.44 -5.00
CA CYS A 67 5.54 -5.25 -5.61
C CYS A 67 4.43 -5.65 -6.59
N SER A 68 3.53 -4.73 -6.88
CA SER A 68 2.71 -4.85 -8.08
C SER A 68 3.59 -4.78 -9.34
N SER A 69 3.05 -5.08 -10.51
CA SER A 69 3.79 -4.95 -11.77
C SER A 69 3.90 -3.51 -12.28
N LEU A 70 3.26 -2.53 -11.60
CA LEU A 70 3.26 -1.13 -12.02
C LEU A 70 4.55 -0.41 -11.57
N GLN A 71 5.15 0.36 -12.49
CA GLN A 71 6.48 0.96 -12.29
C GLN A 71 6.59 1.78 -11.00
N ARG A 72 5.52 2.47 -10.56
CA ARG A 72 5.53 3.28 -9.34
C ARG A 72 5.83 2.48 -8.07
N THR A 73 5.38 1.22 -7.98
CA THR A 73 5.68 0.34 -6.84
C THR A 73 7.11 -0.18 -6.92
N ILE A 74 7.54 -0.60 -8.11
CA ILE A 74 8.91 -1.05 -8.38
C ILE A 74 9.89 0.09 -8.08
N GLN A 75 9.65 1.28 -8.62
CA GLN A 75 10.48 2.47 -8.35
C GLN A 75 10.55 2.81 -6.87
N THR A 76 9.48 2.56 -6.10
CA THR A 76 9.48 2.82 -4.65
C THR A 76 10.38 1.84 -3.91
N ALA A 77 10.39 0.57 -4.28
CA ALA A 77 11.16 -0.48 -3.60
C ALA A 77 12.60 -0.62 -4.10
N LEU A 78 12.90 -0.17 -5.32
CA LEU A 78 14.16 -0.42 -6.02
C LEU A 78 15.43 -0.13 -5.19
N PRO A 79 15.55 1.00 -4.45
CA PRO A 79 16.76 1.25 -3.68
C PRO A 79 17.02 0.21 -2.57
N LEU A 80 15.95 -0.34 -1.98
CA LEU A 80 16.08 -1.40 -0.98
C LEU A 80 16.49 -2.73 -1.62
N SER A 81 15.94 -3.04 -2.79
CA SER A 81 16.30 -4.22 -3.57
C SER A 81 17.79 -4.21 -3.95
N GLU A 82 18.29 -3.08 -4.45
CA GLU A 82 19.69 -2.91 -4.84
C GLU A 82 20.64 -2.94 -3.63
N GLU A 83 20.32 -2.21 -2.55
CA GLU A 83 21.16 -2.15 -1.35
C GLU A 83 21.28 -3.50 -0.62
N LYS A 84 20.21 -4.28 -0.60
CA LYS A 84 20.14 -5.55 0.13
C LYS A 84 20.41 -6.78 -0.73
N ASP A 85 20.59 -6.62 -2.03
CA ASP A 85 20.69 -7.71 -3.01
C ASP A 85 19.49 -8.68 -2.92
N ILE A 86 18.27 -8.12 -2.71
CA ILE A 86 17.02 -8.87 -2.66
C ILE A 86 16.21 -8.55 -3.90
N PRO A 87 15.94 -9.51 -4.80
CA PRO A 87 15.16 -9.24 -6.00
C PRO A 87 13.70 -8.87 -5.68
N ILE A 88 13.15 -7.92 -6.44
CA ILE A 88 11.74 -7.59 -6.37
C ILE A 88 10.93 -8.70 -7.03
N ILE A 89 10.00 -9.27 -6.28
CA ILE A 89 9.01 -10.24 -6.77
C ILE A 89 7.79 -9.46 -7.24
N THR A 90 7.57 -9.38 -8.54
CA THR A 90 6.41 -8.69 -9.12
C THR A 90 5.20 -9.60 -9.17
N VAL A 91 4.07 -9.09 -8.66
CA VAL A 91 2.79 -9.81 -8.56
C VAL A 91 1.69 -8.97 -9.21
N PRO A 92 1.22 -9.32 -10.43
CA PRO A 92 0.19 -8.55 -11.13
C PRO A 92 -1.13 -8.44 -10.37
N GLU A 93 -1.47 -9.42 -9.55
CA GLU A 93 -2.65 -9.41 -8.69
C GLU A 93 -2.58 -8.33 -7.60
N LEU A 94 -1.41 -7.74 -7.34
CA LEU A 94 -1.25 -6.57 -6.46
C LEU A 94 -1.37 -5.23 -7.21
N ASN A 95 -1.67 -5.21 -8.53
CA ASN A 95 -1.95 -3.97 -9.24
C ASN A 95 -3.17 -3.25 -8.64
N GLU A 96 -3.22 -1.91 -8.75
CA GLU A 96 -4.33 -1.12 -8.23
C GLU A 96 -5.69 -1.57 -8.82
N ALA A 97 -6.78 -1.19 -8.20
CA ALA A 97 -8.11 -1.36 -8.77
C ALA A 97 -8.20 -0.70 -10.15
N LYS A 98 -8.81 -1.39 -11.11
CA LYS A 98 -9.17 -0.77 -12.38
C LYS A 98 -10.29 0.24 -12.16
N LEU A 99 -10.12 1.45 -12.67
CA LEU A 99 -11.12 2.51 -12.54
C LEU A 99 -11.83 2.81 -13.88
N GLY A 100 -11.64 1.91 -14.86
CA GLY A 100 -12.38 1.88 -16.11
C GLY A 100 -12.19 3.16 -16.94
N VAL A 101 -13.30 3.70 -17.45
CA VAL A 101 -13.27 4.90 -18.29
C VAL A 101 -12.83 6.16 -17.58
N PHE A 102 -12.73 6.14 -16.25
CA PHE A 102 -12.31 7.30 -15.46
C PHE A 102 -10.80 7.43 -15.33
N GLU A 103 -10.01 6.44 -15.73
CA GLU A 103 -8.56 6.54 -15.68
C GLU A 103 -8.04 7.65 -16.61
N GLY A 104 -7.40 8.65 -16.03
CA GLY A 104 -6.93 9.87 -16.69
C GLY A 104 -7.84 11.09 -16.50
N GLU A 105 -9.07 10.89 -16.05
CA GLU A 105 -9.97 11.99 -15.70
C GLU A 105 -9.52 12.69 -14.40
N HIS A 106 -9.86 13.96 -14.26
CA HIS A 106 -9.61 14.70 -13.02
C HIS A 106 -10.66 14.32 -11.96
N ASN A 107 -10.23 14.03 -10.73
CA ASN A 107 -11.10 13.47 -9.69
C ASN A 107 -12.14 14.45 -9.08
N VAL A 108 -12.10 15.73 -9.45
CA VAL A 108 -13.08 16.76 -9.03
C VAL A 108 -13.62 17.62 -10.19
N ASN A 109 -12.93 17.66 -11.33
CA ASN A 109 -13.29 18.49 -12.49
C ASN A 109 -13.65 17.58 -13.68
N PHE A 110 -14.85 17.02 -13.66
CA PHE A 110 -15.36 16.19 -14.75
C PHE A 110 -15.87 17.03 -15.92
N SER A 111 -15.78 16.48 -17.12
CA SER A 111 -16.25 17.13 -18.36
C SER A 111 -17.76 17.34 -18.41
N ASP A 112 -18.51 16.50 -17.68
CA ASP A 112 -19.97 16.54 -17.63
C ASP A 112 -20.51 16.06 -16.26
N GLU A 113 -21.77 16.42 -15.98
CA GLU A 113 -22.45 16.12 -14.72
C GLU A 113 -22.74 14.61 -14.57
N HIS A 114 -22.99 13.89 -15.65
CA HIS A 114 -23.24 12.45 -15.60
C HIS A 114 -22.02 11.69 -15.10
N SER A 115 -20.85 11.97 -15.65
CA SER A 115 -19.56 11.40 -15.23
C SER A 115 -19.26 11.72 -13.78
N ARG A 116 -19.50 12.97 -13.35
CA ARG A 116 -19.35 13.36 -11.94
C ARG A 116 -20.22 12.52 -11.02
N ASN A 117 -21.54 12.46 -11.30
CA ASN A 117 -22.50 11.73 -10.47
C ASN A 117 -22.18 10.24 -10.40
N MET A 118 -21.72 9.65 -11.49
CA MET A 118 -21.30 8.25 -11.56
C MET A 118 -20.08 7.99 -10.66
N TYR A 119 -19.06 8.85 -10.76
CA TYR A 119 -17.86 8.70 -9.95
C TYR A 119 -18.12 8.96 -8.46
N GLU A 120 -18.95 9.97 -8.13
CA GLU A 120 -19.40 10.20 -6.75
C GLU A 120 -20.21 9.04 -6.17
N THR A 121 -21.02 8.37 -7.00
CA THR A 121 -21.72 7.15 -6.59
C THR A 121 -20.76 6.02 -6.29
N PHE A 122 -19.73 5.86 -7.10
CA PHE A 122 -18.65 4.90 -6.84
C PHE A 122 -17.92 5.22 -5.53
N LEU A 123 -17.54 6.47 -5.29
CA LEU A 123 -16.84 6.87 -4.06
C LEU A 123 -17.66 6.64 -2.78
N LYS A 124 -18.99 6.66 -2.88
CA LYS A 124 -19.90 6.35 -1.76
C LYS A 124 -20.00 4.86 -1.47
N ASP A 125 -19.70 4.02 -2.46
CA ASP A 125 -19.81 2.56 -2.33
C ASP A 125 -18.76 1.85 -3.22
N GLU A 126 -17.48 2.09 -2.94
CA GLU A 126 -16.35 1.39 -3.62
C GLU A 126 -16.41 -0.14 -3.41
N ILE A 127 -17.18 -0.61 -2.43
CA ILE A 127 -17.33 -2.03 -2.12
C ILE A 127 -18.16 -2.75 -3.17
N ASN A 128 -19.24 -2.13 -3.66
CA ASN A 128 -20.23 -2.78 -4.51
C ASN A 128 -20.29 -2.20 -5.93
N VAL A 129 -20.08 -0.91 -6.10
CA VAL A 129 -20.19 -0.22 -7.40
C VAL A 129 -18.99 -0.55 -8.29
N ILE A 130 -19.26 -0.85 -9.55
CA ILE A 130 -18.24 -1.10 -10.58
C ILE A 130 -18.36 0.02 -11.62
N LEU A 131 -17.23 0.69 -11.89
CA LEU A 131 -17.15 1.71 -12.93
C LEU A 131 -17.15 1.08 -14.33
N PRO A 132 -17.78 1.71 -15.34
CA PRO A 132 -17.82 1.19 -16.70
C PRO A 132 -16.43 1.11 -17.33
N GLY A 133 -16.30 0.32 -18.40
CA GLY A 133 -15.01 0.10 -19.07
C GLY A 133 -14.10 -0.91 -18.37
N GLY A 134 -14.68 -1.86 -17.64
CA GLY A 134 -13.92 -2.92 -16.98
C GLY A 134 -13.34 -2.55 -15.64
N GLY A 135 -13.96 -1.60 -14.93
CA GLY A 135 -13.57 -1.23 -13.56
C GLY A 135 -13.72 -2.39 -12.57
N GLU A 136 -13.08 -2.26 -11.43
CA GLU A 136 -13.15 -3.18 -10.29
C GLU A 136 -13.76 -2.46 -9.07
N ASN A 137 -14.54 -3.17 -8.29
CA ASN A 137 -14.89 -2.78 -6.93
C ASN A 137 -13.96 -3.47 -5.91
N LEU A 138 -14.08 -3.13 -4.64
CA LEU A 138 -13.20 -3.71 -3.60
C LEU A 138 -13.40 -5.22 -3.43
N LYS A 139 -14.60 -5.75 -3.69
CA LYS A 139 -14.83 -7.21 -3.68
C LYS A 139 -14.03 -7.92 -4.78
N ALA A 140 -13.96 -7.36 -5.98
CA ALA A 140 -13.15 -7.91 -7.07
C ALA A 140 -11.66 -7.84 -6.75
N VAL A 141 -11.18 -6.70 -6.21
CA VAL A 141 -9.79 -6.56 -5.73
C VAL A 141 -9.49 -7.61 -4.66
N HIS A 142 -10.35 -7.73 -3.64
CA HIS A 142 -10.21 -8.73 -2.59
C HIS A 142 -10.10 -10.15 -3.13
N ALA A 143 -10.97 -10.52 -4.06
CA ALA A 143 -10.97 -11.87 -4.64
C ALA A 143 -9.64 -12.21 -5.32
N ARG A 144 -9.06 -11.29 -6.12
CA ARG A 144 -7.82 -11.55 -6.85
C ARG A 144 -6.56 -11.56 -5.99
N ILE A 145 -6.56 -10.84 -4.85
CA ILE A 145 -5.39 -10.81 -3.97
C ILE A 145 -5.29 -12.02 -3.03
N GLN A 146 -6.32 -12.88 -2.94
CA GLN A 146 -6.33 -13.98 -1.96
C GLN A 146 -5.20 -14.98 -2.16
N LYS A 147 -4.79 -15.25 -3.41
CA LYS A 147 -3.66 -16.13 -3.68
C LYS A 147 -2.35 -15.50 -3.22
N PRO A 148 -1.94 -14.29 -3.73
CA PRO A 148 -0.71 -13.66 -3.26
C PRO A 148 -0.71 -13.35 -1.77
N PHE A 149 -1.87 -13.04 -1.17
CA PHE A 149 -1.98 -12.86 0.28
C PHE A 149 -1.49 -14.08 1.06
N ARG A 150 -1.93 -15.30 0.67
CA ARG A 150 -1.46 -16.54 1.32
C ARG A 150 0.03 -16.77 1.12
N GLU A 151 0.55 -16.53 -0.08
CA GLU A 151 1.98 -16.67 -0.40
C GLU A 151 2.84 -15.70 0.41
N ILE A 152 2.43 -14.44 0.52
CA ILE A 152 3.10 -13.41 1.30
C ILE A 152 3.08 -13.76 2.81
N SER A 153 1.91 -14.15 3.34
CA SER A 153 1.78 -14.56 4.75
C SER A 153 2.64 -15.77 5.08
N HIS A 154 2.73 -16.74 4.16
CA HIS A 154 3.62 -17.89 4.30
C HIS A 154 5.10 -17.45 4.33
N SER A 155 5.50 -16.52 3.44
CA SER A 155 6.86 -15.99 3.43
C SER A 155 7.22 -15.26 4.72
N VAL A 156 6.30 -14.47 5.31
CA VAL A 156 6.53 -13.87 6.65
C VAL A 156 6.77 -14.94 7.71
N ALA A 157 5.99 -16.00 7.67
CA ALA A 157 6.09 -17.07 8.69
C ALA A 157 7.40 -17.87 8.58
N GLN A 158 7.91 -18.09 7.36
CA GLN A 158 9.03 -19.01 7.11
C GLN A 158 10.37 -18.30 6.83
N ASP A 159 10.35 -17.17 6.16
CA ASP A 159 11.57 -16.59 5.58
C ASP A 159 12.11 -15.40 6.40
N GLY A 160 11.27 -14.59 7.04
CA GLY A 160 11.65 -13.38 7.76
C GLY A 160 10.72 -12.20 7.53
N HIS A 161 11.20 -10.98 7.79
CA HIS A 161 10.42 -9.78 7.50
C HIS A 161 10.22 -9.62 5.99
N VAL A 162 9.00 -9.28 5.60
CA VAL A 162 8.60 -9.10 4.19
C VAL A 162 8.11 -7.68 3.97
N LEU A 163 8.61 -7.03 2.92
CA LEU A 163 8.08 -5.76 2.44
C LEU A 163 7.11 -6.00 1.29
N VAL A 164 5.94 -5.38 1.37
CA VAL A 164 4.98 -5.26 0.26
C VAL A 164 4.81 -3.79 -0.10
N VAL A 165 5.02 -3.45 -1.37
CA VAL A 165 4.72 -2.11 -1.89
C VAL A 165 3.59 -2.24 -2.91
N ALA A 166 2.42 -1.72 -2.57
CA ALA A 166 1.25 -1.82 -3.45
C ALA A 166 0.47 -0.47 -3.50
N HIS A 167 -0.84 -0.50 -3.51
CA HIS A 167 -1.71 0.63 -3.82
C HIS A 167 -2.80 0.79 -2.77
N ARG A 168 -3.53 1.93 -2.79
CA ARG A 168 -4.54 2.26 -1.80
C ARG A 168 -5.59 1.15 -1.64
N ASN A 169 -6.26 0.77 -2.71
CA ASN A 169 -7.37 -0.19 -2.64
C ASN A 169 -6.88 -1.62 -2.39
N VAL A 170 -5.75 -2.01 -2.97
CA VAL A 170 -5.10 -3.30 -2.69
C VAL A 170 -4.69 -3.39 -1.22
N ASN A 171 -4.07 -2.34 -0.68
CA ASN A 171 -3.64 -2.31 0.71
C ASN A 171 -4.83 -2.39 1.68
N LYS A 172 -5.95 -1.71 1.39
CA LYS A 172 -7.19 -1.85 2.16
C LYS A 172 -7.63 -3.32 2.24
N MET A 173 -7.62 -4.02 1.12
CA MET A 173 -8.04 -5.43 1.06
C MET A 173 -7.01 -6.39 1.66
N LEU A 174 -5.71 -6.06 1.62
CA LEU A 174 -4.69 -6.80 2.36
C LEU A 174 -4.89 -6.65 3.88
N VAL A 175 -5.10 -5.42 4.37
CA VAL A 175 -5.38 -5.17 5.80
C VAL A 175 -6.66 -5.85 6.23
N GLN A 176 -7.72 -5.74 5.43
CA GLN A 176 -8.98 -6.43 5.69
C GLN A 176 -8.78 -7.94 5.88
N SER A 177 -7.99 -8.57 4.98
CA SER A 177 -7.70 -10.01 5.06
C SER A 177 -6.79 -10.36 6.24
N LEU A 178 -5.79 -9.52 6.56
CA LEU A 178 -4.85 -9.74 7.66
C LEU A 178 -5.53 -9.69 9.02
N LEU A 179 -6.47 -8.77 9.20
CA LEU A 179 -7.15 -8.56 10.49
C LEU A 179 -8.51 -9.28 10.58
N GLY A 180 -8.96 -9.94 9.50
CA GLY A 180 -10.28 -10.57 9.46
C GLY A 180 -11.44 -9.58 9.58
N LEU A 181 -11.26 -8.35 9.11
CA LEU A 181 -12.28 -7.31 9.13
C LEU A 181 -13.39 -7.60 8.12
N ASP A 182 -14.58 -7.04 8.32
CA ASP A 182 -15.57 -6.96 7.27
C ASP A 182 -15.16 -5.92 6.20
N PHE A 183 -15.92 -5.85 5.10
CA PHE A 183 -15.58 -4.94 4.00
C PHE A 183 -15.70 -3.46 4.39
N GLU A 184 -16.67 -3.12 5.24
CA GLU A 184 -16.87 -1.74 5.69
C GLU A 184 -15.71 -1.25 6.55
N ALA A 185 -15.27 -2.07 7.51
CA ALA A 185 -14.12 -1.76 8.35
C ALA A 185 -12.81 -1.71 7.52
N GLY A 186 -12.61 -2.67 6.61
CA GLY A 186 -11.45 -2.68 5.71
C GLY A 186 -11.43 -1.48 4.75
N TYR A 187 -12.59 -1.03 4.28
CA TYR A 187 -12.71 0.16 3.44
C TYR A 187 -12.25 1.44 4.17
N ARG A 188 -12.50 1.57 5.46
CA ARG A 188 -12.14 2.76 6.24
C ARG A 188 -10.65 2.88 6.54
N VAL A 189 -9.86 1.82 6.37
CA VAL A 189 -8.42 1.88 6.61
C VAL A 189 -7.77 2.82 5.60
N GLU A 190 -7.12 3.88 6.08
CA GLU A 190 -6.46 4.87 5.23
C GLU A 190 -5.04 4.40 4.85
N HIS A 191 -4.57 4.77 3.67
CA HIS A 191 -3.24 4.42 3.17
C HIS A 191 -2.59 5.62 2.49
N LEU A 192 -1.86 6.43 3.27
CA LEU A 192 -1.11 7.57 2.75
C LEU A 192 0.25 7.13 2.18
N HIS A 193 0.81 7.92 1.24
CA HIS A 193 2.11 7.63 0.61
C HIS A 193 3.32 7.70 1.57
N HIS A 194 3.13 8.19 2.77
CA HIS A 194 4.14 8.33 3.80
C HIS A 194 3.85 7.48 5.04
N TRP A 195 2.94 6.52 4.95
CA TRP A 195 2.64 5.57 6.00
C TRP A 195 3.20 4.18 5.69
N LEU A 196 3.79 3.57 6.71
CA LEU A 196 4.21 2.19 6.74
C LEU A 196 3.40 1.46 7.81
N TYR A 197 2.64 0.46 7.39
CA TYR A 197 1.99 -0.47 8.31
C TYR A 197 2.90 -1.63 8.63
N ILE A 198 2.88 -2.07 9.88
CA ILE A 198 3.66 -3.19 10.41
C ILE A 198 2.69 -4.20 11.02
N PHE A 199 2.64 -5.39 10.46
CA PHE A 199 1.79 -6.48 10.95
C PHE A 199 2.63 -7.53 11.64
N ALA A 200 2.42 -7.71 12.93
CA ALA A 200 2.98 -8.76 13.76
C ALA A 200 2.00 -9.95 13.72
N LEU A 201 2.19 -10.84 12.73
CA LEU A 201 1.17 -11.85 12.37
C LEU A 201 0.90 -12.89 13.48
N GLN A 202 1.89 -13.19 14.33
CA GLN A 202 1.72 -14.17 15.42
C GLN A 202 0.90 -13.60 16.58
N SER A 203 1.12 -12.33 16.93
CA SER A 203 0.36 -11.63 17.98
C SER A 203 -0.94 -11.00 17.47
N ASN A 204 -1.15 -11.00 16.16
CA ASN A 204 -2.28 -10.33 15.47
C ASN A 204 -2.36 -8.83 15.80
N GLU A 205 -1.20 -8.18 15.92
CA GLU A 205 -1.08 -6.76 16.19
C GLU A 205 -0.71 -6.00 14.94
N ILE A 206 -1.25 -4.79 14.82
CA ILE A 206 -0.93 -3.85 13.75
C ILE A 206 -0.38 -2.56 14.35
N TYR A 207 0.59 -2.00 13.66
CA TYR A 207 1.22 -0.74 14.01
C TYR A 207 1.36 0.13 12.79
N LEU A 208 1.31 1.45 13.01
CA LEU A 208 1.48 2.48 11.98
C LEU A 208 2.69 3.33 12.32
N MET A 209 3.50 3.58 11.30
CA MET A 209 4.65 4.48 11.35
C MET A 209 4.58 5.52 10.24
N GLU A 210 4.87 6.78 10.55
CA GLU A 210 5.07 7.82 9.55
C GLU A 210 6.52 7.88 9.09
N ILE A 211 6.77 7.59 7.79
CA ILE A 211 8.13 7.56 7.22
C ILE A 211 8.75 8.95 6.97
N ASN A 212 7.97 10.04 7.09
CA ASN A 212 8.49 11.40 7.00
C ASN A 212 9.07 11.91 8.33
N SER A 213 8.97 11.11 9.40
CA SER A 213 9.57 11.42 10.70
C SER A 213 11.08 11.59 10.58
N PRO A 214 11.70 12.46 11.40
CA PRO A 214 13.15 12.67 11.37
C PRO A 214 13.93 11.37 11.60
N ILE A 215 15.04 11.21 10.89
CA ILE A 215 15.98 10.09 11.07
C ILE A 215 16.41 10.06 12.54
N GLY A 216 16.37 8.89 13.17
CA GLY A 216 16.80 8.67 14.55
C GLY A 216 15.70 8.74 15.61
N LYS A 217 14.42 8.90 15.21
CA LYS A 217 13.26 8.70 16.08
C LYS A 217 12.11 8.12 15.25
N VAL A 218 11.72 6.90 15.59
CA VAL A 218 10.58 6.23 14.98
C VAL A 218 9.42 6.28 15.97
N GLU A 219 8.38 7.02 15.61
CA GLU A 219 7.13 7.02 16.38
C GLU A 219 6.20 5.94 15.83
N ILE A 220 5.85 4.99 16.69
CA ILE A 220 4.98 3.87 16.36
C ILE A 220 3.65 4.06 17.11
N ILE A 221 2.57 4.04 16.36
CA ILE A 221 1.20 4.06 16.88
C ILE A 221 0.64 2.64 16.77
N SER A 222 0.02 2.14 17.85
CA SER A 222 -0.72 0.87 17.81
C SER A 222 -2.06 1.09 17.11
N GLY A 223 -2.41 0.19 16.19
CA GLY A 223 -3.63 0.28 15.42
C GLY A 223 -3.39 0.79 13.99
N TYR A 224 -4.45 1.24 13.35
CA TYR A 224 -4.44 1.77 11.98
C TYR A 224 -5.21 3.09 11.90
N GLY A 225 -4.89 3.89 10.86
CA GLY A 225 -5.62 5.12 10.58
C GLY A 225 -6.96 4.80 9.90
N GLU A 226 -8.03 5.42 10.36
CA GLU A 226 -9.36 5.33 9.75
C GLU A 226 -9.73 6.64 9.04
N ILE A 227 -10.58 6.52 8.02
CA ILE A 227 -11.28 7.67 7.42
C ILE A 227 -12.54 7.91 8.25
N ASP A 228 -12.72 9.15 8.72
CA ASP A 228 -13.95 9.61 9.39
C ASP A 228 -15.14 9.67 8.42
#